data_c9122c0ef5ae82db71f510e579178482
#
_entry.id   c9122c0ef5ae82db71f510e579178482
#
_cell.length_a   1.000
_cell.length_b   1.000
_cell.length_c   1.000
_cell.angle_alpha   90.00
_cell.angle_beta   90.00
_cell.angle_gamma   90.00
#
_symmetry.space_group_name_H-M   'P 1'
#
loop_
_entity.id
_entity.type
_entity.pdbx_description
1 polymer ?
#
loop_
_entity_poly.entity_id
_entity_poly.type
_entity_poly.pdbx_seq_one_letter_code
_entity_poly.pdbx_strand_id
1 'polypeptide(L)'
;MDWLHAYEDELRVVFEENRRVISAFPEPLNARGLSYLNQFNVFNPDSNKNYICYLLPFWLQDPCGLNPELARRMSAGNVFLMLYFFLQDDLMDSPEASAAQALPLANLLYVEFLATYLPLFPADSPFWSCFSRYISEWADSVSSEAGSDYYLNDRIRISHKASPLKLSSTAALLLSSQSSSIPEAEEMIHTVLLTLQLLDDYEDWEQDLEDGSYNCLLSLVRSCTGIAAGEPLTVAAVKDFIYVAGGFTEYTATAQANHLMLEEAGLQLPLLVSFHLMLVQNLQQIAAAIEAQKQLLLGGGLDYWLSTHANLS
;
A
#
# COMPACT_ATOMS: atom_id res chain seq x y z
N MET A 1 -16.58 4.68 -8.89
CA MET A 1 -15.12 4.38 -8.94
C MET A 1 -14.90 3.33 -10.02
N ASP A 2 -14.61 3.80 -11.23
CA ASP A 2 -14.52 2.90 -12.40
C ASP A 2 -13.38 1.88 -12.31
N TRP A 3 -12.31 2.23 -11.59
CA TRP A 3 -11.15 1.36 -11.37
C TRP A 3 -11.46 0.14 -10.48
N LEU A 4 -12.54 0.14 -9.70
CA LEU A 4 -12.97 -0.97 -8.84
C LEU A 4 -14.20 -1.69 -9.43
N HIS A 5 -15.31 -0.95 -9.67
CA HIS A 5 -16.60 -1.56 -10.01
C HIS A 5 -16.59 -2.38 -11.29
N ALA A 6 -15.74 -1.99 -12.26
CA ALA A 6 -15.58 -2.75 -13.50
C ALA A 6 -15.02 -4.17 -13.29
N TYR A 7 -14.37 -4.43 -12.15
CA TYR A 7 -13.66 -5.69 -11.89
C TYR A 7 -14.20 -6.47 -10.68
N GLU A 8 -15.33 -6.07 -10.09
CA GLU A 8 -15.88 -6.77 -8.93
C GLU A 8 -16.16 -8.25 -9.19
N ASP A 9 -16.73 -8.59 -10.35
CA ASP A 9 -17.00 -9.97 -10.70
C ASP A 9 -15.71 -10.78 -10.89
N GLU A 10 -14.70 -10.18 -11.50
CA GLU A 10 -13.37 -10.79 -11.65
C GLU A 10 -12.70 -11.02 -10.29
N LEU A 11 -12.79 -10.04 -9.39
CA LEU A 11 -12.24 -10.17 -8.04
C LEU A 11 -12.94 -11.28 -7.23
N ARG A 12 -14.26 -11.48 -7.40
CA ARG A 12 -14.95 -12.62 -6.78
C ARG A 12 -14.35 -13.95 -7.21
N VAL A 13 -14.07 -14.09 -8.51
CA VAL A 13 -13.43 -15.29 -9.05
C VAL A 13 -12.02 -15.43 -8.48
N VAL A 14 -11.22 -14.36 -8.45
CA VAL A 14 -9.86 -14.36 -7.89
C VAL A 14 -9.86 -14.83 -6.43
N PHE A 15 -10.66 -14.23 -5.57
CA PHE A 15 -10.71 -14.61 -4.16
C PHE A 15 -11.22 -16.05 -3.94
N GLU A 16 -12.14 -16.52 -4.78
CA GLU A 16 -12.62 -17.91 -4.70
C GLU A 16 -11.55 -18.91 -5.17
N GLU A 17 -10.77 -18.60 -6.20
CA GLU A 17 -9.62 -19.40 -6.64
C GLU A 17 -8.57 -19.49 -5.54
N ASN A 18 -8.18 -18.36 -4.93
CA ASN A 18 -7.23 -18.33 -3.82
C ASN A 18 -7.75 -19.14 -2.61
N ARG A 19 -9.04 -18.99 -2.27
CA ARG A 19 -9.69 -19.78 -1.22
C ARG A 19 -9.58 -21.27 -1.49
N ARG A 20 -9.87 -21.71 -2.72
CA ARG A 20 -9.80 -23.13 -3.11
C ARG A 20 -8.37 -23.67 -2.98
N VAL A 21 -7.36 -22.92 -3.40
CA VAL A 21 -5.96 -23.33 -3.28
C VAL A 21 -5.55 -23.43 -1.80
N ILE A 22 -5.81 -22.39 -1.01
CA ILE A 22 -5.45 -22.36 0.42
C ILE A 22 -6.18 -23.47 1.20
N SER A 23 -7.42 -23.80 0.83
CA SER A 23 -8.17 -24.88 1.49
C SER A 23 -7.52 -26.27 1.31
N ALA A 24 -6.69 -26.44 0.29
CA ALA A 24 -5.93 -27.66 0.05
C ALA A 24 -4.60 -27.74 0.81
N PHE A 25 -4.20 -26.71 1.50
CA PHE A 25 -3.01 -26.73 2.34
C PHE A 25 -3.18 -27.72 3.52
N PRO A 26 -2.10 -28.30 4.05
CA PRO A 26 -2.19 -29.21 5.20
C PRO A 26 -2.72 -28.47 6.44
N GLU A 27 -3.51 -29.21 7.26
CA GLU A 27 -3.95 -28.70 8.57
C GLU A 27 -2.76 -28.52 9.54
N PRO A 28 -2.75 -27.48 10.38
CA PRO A 28 -3.77 -26.43 10.53
C PRO A 28 -3.55 -25.22 9.63
N LEU A 29 -2.62 -25.26 8.65
CA LEU A 29 -2.22 -24.12 7.82
C LEU A 29 -3.33 -23.66 6.87
N ASN A 30 -4.18 -24.58 6.40
CA ASN A 30 -5.37 -24.28 5.61
C ASN A 30 -6.33 -23.34 6.36
N ALA A 31 -6.69 -23.67 7.59
CA ALA A 31 -7.61 -22.86 8.40
C ALA A 31 -7.01 -21.48 8.70
N ARG A 32 -5.71 -21.42 9.03
CA ARG A 32 -4.99 -20.15 9.26
C ARG A 32 -4.91 -19.31 7.99
N GLY A 33 -4.54 -19.92 6.86
CA GLY A 33 -4.44 -19.22 5.57
C GLY A 33 -5.78 -18.68 5.08
N LEU A 34 -6.89 -19.42 5.28
CA LEU A 34 -8.24 -18.96 4.97
C LEU A 34 -8.66 -17.78 5.86
N SER A 35 -8.35 -17.83 7.15
CA SER A 35 -8.58 -16.71 8.08
C SER A 35 -7.80 -15.47 7.64
N TYR A 36 -6.53 -15.66 7.27
CA TYR A 36 -5.66 -14.56 6.81
C TYR A 36 -6.14 -13.98 5.48
N LEU A 37 -6.49 -14.80 4.49
CA LEU A 37 -7.09 -14.34 3.24
C LEU A 37 -8.36 -13.51 3.48
N ASN A 38 -9.18 -13.91 4.46
CA ASN A 38 -10.43 -13.21 4.75
C ASN A 38 -10.22 -11.80 5.35
N GLN A 39 -9.07 -11.53 5.99
CA GLN A 39 -8.71 -10.20 6.49
C GLN A 39 -8.48 -9.19 5.34
N PHE A 40 -8.12 -9.68 4.15
CA PHE A 40 -7.85 -8.86 2.97
C PHE A 40 -8.92 -9.01 1.88
N ASN A 41 -9.97 -9.77 2.13
CA ASN A 41 -11.04 -9.97 1.15
C ASN A 41 -11.87 -8.69 0.99
N VAL A 42 -11.77 -8.07 -0.18
CA VAL A 42 -12.42 -6.79 -0.51
C VAL A 42 -13.94 -6.79 -0.32
N PHE A 43 -14.58 -7.95 -0.35
CA PHE A 43 -16.02 -8.12 -0.13
C PHE A 43 -16.43 -8.25 1.33
N ASN A 44 -15.45 -8.35 2.24
CA ASN A 44 -15.70 -8.30 3.66
C ASN A 44 -15.66 -6.83 4.13
N PRO A 45 -16.73 -6.30 4.75
CA PRO A 45 -16.77 -4.89 5.18
C PRO A 45 -15.61 -4.48 6.10
N ASP A 46 -15.19 -5.39 6.98
CA ASP A 46 -14.16 -5.16 8.01
C ASP A 46 -12.75 -5.56 7.54
N SER A 47 -12.54 -5.75 6.23
CA SER A 47 -11.24 -6.17 5.69
C SER A 47 -10.29 -5.00 5.47
N ASN A 48 -8.99 -5.27 5.59
CA ASN A 48 -7.90 -4.37 5.17
C ASN A 48 -7.78 -4.39 3.64
N LYS A 49 -8.35 -3.39 2.97
CA LYS A 49 -8.49 -3.37 1.51
C LYS A 49 -7.21 -2.88 0.84
N ASN A 50 -6.45 -3.79 0.27
CA ASN A 50 -5.24 -3.46 -0.49
C ASN A 50 -5.49 -3.56 -2.01
N TYR A 51 -6.27 -2.60 -2.53
CA TYR A 51 -6.79 -2.61 -3.91
C TYR A 51 -5.71 -2.76 -4.98
N ILE A 52 -4.58 -2.07 -4.85
CA ILE A 52 -3.54 -2.08 -5.88
C ILE A 52 -2.93 -3.47 -6.05
N CYS A 53 -2.83 -4.28 -5.00
CA CYS A 53 -2.25 -5.61 -5.06
C CYS A 53 -3.00 -6.54 -6.02
N TYR A 54 -4.33 -6.55 -5.97
CA TYR A 54 -5.11 -7.47 -6.79
C TYR A 54 -5.73 -6.82 -8.04
N LEU A 55 -5.82 -5.49 -8.12
CA LEU A 55 -6.38 -4.80 -9.28
C LEU A 55 -5.34 -4.40 -10.32
N LEU A 56 -4.07 -4.22 -9.96
CA LEU A 56 -3.04 -3.78 -10.90
C LEU A 56 -2.98 -4.64 -12.18
N PRO A 57 -3.06 -6.00 -12.14
CA PRO A 57 -3.09 -6.80 -13.36
C PRO A 57 -4.27 -6.49 -14.29
N PHE A 58 -5.44 -6.17 -13.73
CA PHE A 58 -6.60 -5.78 -14.52
C PHE A 58 -6.45 -4.38 -15.11
N TRP A 59 -5.86 -3.43 -14.35
CA TRP A 59 -5.58 -2.08 -14.86
C TRP A 59 -4.57 -2.06 -16.00
N LEU A 60 -3.71 -3.07 -16.08
CA LEU A 60 -2.74 -3.27 -17.15
C LEU A 60 -3.31 -4.02 -18.36
N GLN A 61 -4.54 -4.55 -18.26
CA GLN A 61 -5.13 -5.38 -19.29
C GLN A 61 -5.22 -4.65 -20.65
N ASP A 62 -5.89 -3.51 -20.70
CA ASP A 62 -6.05 -2.74 -21.92
C ASP A 62 -4.73 -2.10 -22.39
N PRO A 63 -3.93 -1.41 -21.54
CA PRO A 63 -2.67 -0.81 -21.95
C PRO A 63 -1.65 -1.80 -22.51
N CYS A 64 -1.63 -3.02 -21.98
CA CYS A 64 -0.71 -4.08 -22.41
C CYS A 64 -1.33 -5.11 -23.34
N GLY A 65 -2.63 -5.01 -23.66
CA GLY A 65 -3.33 -6.00 -24.49
C GLY A 65 -3.33 -7.41 -23.88
N LEU A 66 -3.39 -7.53 -22.55
CA LEU A 66 -3.47 -8.81 -21.87
C LEU A 66 -4.86 -9.42 -22.05
N ASN A 67 -4.91 -10.74 -22.23
CA ASN A 67 -6.21 -11.41 -22.20
C ASN A 67 -6.76 -11.47 -20.75
N PRO A 68 -8.09 -11.51 -20.58
CA PRO A 68 -8.72 -11.46 -19.26
C PRO A 68 -8.31 -12.62 -18.32
N GLU A 69 -8.11 -13.82 -18.86
CA GLU A 69 -7.70 -14.99 -18.10
C GLU A 69 -6.29 -14.82 -17.51
N LEU A 70 -5.37 -14.24 -18.28
CA LEU A 70 -4.02 -13.95 -17.83
C LEU A 70 -4.03 -12.87 -16.73
N ALA A 71 -4.80 -11.79 -16.91
CA ALA A 71 -4.95 -10.74 -15.90
C ALA A 71 -5.52 -11.32 -14.59
N ARG A 72 -6.55 -12.17 -14.66
CA ARG A 72 -7.12 -12.88 -13.51
C ARG A 72 -6.09 -13.77 -12.83
N ARG A 73 -5.35 -14.57 -13.59
CA ARG A 73 -4.29 -15.43 -13.06
C ARG A 73 -3.19 -14.64 -12.36
N MET A 74 -2.75 -13.52 -12.94
CA MET A 74 -1.77 -12.63 -12.32
C MET A 74 -2.32 -11.99 -11.04
N SER A 75 -3.59 -11.60 -11.03
CA SER A 75 -4.26 -11.08 -9.85
C SER A 75 -4.32 -12.11 -8.72
N ALA A 76 -4.66 -13.37 -9.02
CA ALA A 76 -4.63 -14.45 -8.03
C ALA A 76 -3.21 -14.67 -7.48
N GLY A 77 -2.19 -14.65 -8.33
CA GLY A 77 -0.78 -14.71 -7.92
C GLY A 77 -0.38 -13.55 -7.00
N ASN A 78 -0.86 -12.36 -7.31
CA ASN A 78 -0.59 -11.18 -6.49
C ASN A 78 -1.25 -11.23 -5.11
N VAL A 79 -2.42 -11.85 -4.98
CA VAL A 79 -3.02 -12.09 -3.66
C VAL A 79 -2.09 -12.99 -2.83
N PHE A 80 -1.55 -14.07 -3.39
CA PHE A 80 -0.57 -14.90 -2.68
C PHE A 80 0.69 -14.14 -2.31
N LEU A 81 1.21 -13.29 -3.21
CA LEU A 81 2.38 -12.44 -2.96
C LEU A 81 2.12 -11.46 -1.82
N MET A 82 0.98 -10.78 -1.84
CA MET A 82 0.54 -9.85 -0.79
C MET A 82 0.47 -10.56 0.57
N LEU A 83 -0.24 -11.68 0.64
CA LEU A 83 -0.36 -12.45 1.88
C LEU A 83 1.01 -12.94 2.39
N TYR A 84 1.93 -13.31 1.49
CA TYR A 84 3.28 -13.71 1.85
C TYR A 84 4.05 -12.58 2.52
N PHE A 85 4.08 -11.39 1.91
CA PHE A 85 4.84 -10.25 2.44
C PHE A 85 4.23 -9.69 3.72
N PHE A 86 2.90 -9.57 3.79
CA PHE A 86 2.23 -9.12 5.00
C PHE A 86 2.43 -10.07 6.18
N LEU A 87 2.46 -11.38 5.92
CA LEU A 87 2.76 -12.36 6.97
C LEU A 87 4.21 -12.26 7.46
N GLN A 88 5.15 -11.83 6.61
CA GLN A 88 6.52 -11.53 7.02
C GLN A 88 6.62 -10.23 7.82
N ASP A 89 5.88 -9.19 7.42
CA ASP A 89 5.74 -7.92 8.14
C ASP A 89 5.20 -8.18 9.57
N ASP A 90 4.08 -8.90 9.69
CA ASP A 90 3.51 -9.30 10.99
C ASP A 90 4.54 -10.02 11.89
N LEU A 91 5.44 -10.82 11.28
CA LEU A 91 6.48 -11.53 12.02
C LEU A 91 7.66 -10.64 12.44
N MET A 92 7.96 -9.61 11.67
CA MET A 92 9.01 -8.64 12.02
C MET A 92 8.54 -7.73 13.16
N ASP A 93 7.27 -7.31 13.13
CA ASP A 93 6.68 -6.42 14.13
C ASP A 93 6.34 -7.15 15.44
N SER A 94 5.96 -8.42 15.36
CA SER A 94 5.57 -9.24 16.51
C SER A 94 6.25 -10.62 16.51
N PRO A 95 7.54 -10.70 16.85
CA PRO A 95 8.31 -11.96 16.76
C PRO A 95 7.78 -13.11 17.63
N GLU A 96 6.99 -12.80 18.67
CA GLU A 96 6.40 -13.81 19.57
C GLU A 96 5.17 -14.51 18.98
N ALA A 97 4.55 -13.94 17.94
CA ALA A 97 3.36 -14.50 17.30
C ALA A 97 3.72 -15.75 16.51
N SER A 98 3.52 -16.92 17.08
CA SER A 98 3.54 -18.28 16.48
C SER A 98 4.31 -18.44 15.14
N ALA A 99 5.58 -18.03 15.11
CA ALA A 99 6.46 -18.17 13.93
C ALA A 99 6.47 -19.62 13.38
N ALA A 100 6.27 -20.60 14.24
CA ALA A 100 6.21 -22.02 13.86
C ALA A 100 5.07 -22.35 12.87
N GLN A 101 4.01 -21.55 12.81
CA GLN A 101 2.92 -21.73 11.83
C GLN A 101 2.95 -20.66 10.73
N ALA A 102 3.42 -19.45 11.03
CA ALA A 102 3.46 -18.35 10.07
C ALA A 102 4.48 -18.61 8.96
N LEU A 103 5.71 -19.02 9.30
CA LEU A 103 6.76 -19.30 8.32
C LEU A 103 6.40 -20.44 7.33
N PRO A 104 5.89 -21.61 7.78
CA PRO A 104 5.44 -22.64 6.84
C PRO A 104 4.29 -22.16 5.94
N LEU A 105 3.32 -21.40 6.48
CA LEU A 105 2.24 -20.82 5.68
C LEU A 105 2.77 -19.84 4.64
N ALA A 106 3.68 -18.93 5.04
CA ALA A 106 4.31 -17.99 4.12
C ALA A 106 5.00 -18.71 2.95
N ASN A 107 5.74 -19.79 3.22
CA ASN A 107 6.37 -20.58 2.16
C ASN A 107 5.37 -21.23 1.21
N LEU A 108 4.22 -21.72 1.70
CA LEU A 108 3.16 -22.26 0.83
C LEU A 108 2.59 -21.17 -0.07
N LEU A 109 2.28 -19.98 0.48
CA LEU A 109 1.80 -18.84 -0.30
C LEU A 109 2.81 -18.40 -1.36
N TYR A 110 4.10 -18.39 -1.01
CA TYR A 110 5.17 -18.05 -1.95
C TYR A 110 5.31 -19.05 -3.10
N VAL A 111 5.13 -20.34 -2.83
CA VAL A 111 5.12 -21.39 -3.86
C VAL A 111 3.96 -21.18 -4.85
N GLU A 112 2.76 -20.85 -4.36
CA GLU A 112 1.60 -20.56 -5.22
C GLU A 112 1.82 -19.30 -6.06
N PHE A 113 2.41 -18.26 -5.49
CA PHE A 113 2.84 -17.08 -6.24
C PHE A 113 3.82 -17.46 -7.38
N LEU A 114 4.88 -18.22 -7.07
CA LEU A 114 5.85 -18.66 -8.09
C LEU A 114 5.19 -19.52 -9.18
N ALA A 115 4.25 -20.39 -8.81
CA ALA A 115 3.51 -21.22 -9.76
C ALA A 115 2.71 -20.40 -10.79
N THR A 116 2.38 -19.15 -10.47
CA THR A 116 1.74 -18.22 -11.40
C THR A 116 2.70 -17.79 -12.52
N TYR A 117 3.94 -17.44 -12.19
CA TYR A 117 4.87 -16.78 -13.12
C TYR A 117 5.84 -17.75 -13.81
N LEU A 118 6.21 -18.86 -13.17
CA LEU A 118 7.11 -19.87 -13.76
C LEU A 118 6.71 -20.36 -15.17
N PRO A 119 5.41 -20.62 -15.44
CA PRO A 119 5.00 -21.03 -16.80
C PRO A 119 5.01 -19.90 -17.83
N LEU A 120 5.05 -18.63 -17.39
CA LEU A 120 5.00 -17.45 -18.27
C LEU A 120 6.40 -17.02 -18.72
N PHE A 121 7.42 -17.27 -17.91
CA PHE A 121 8.77 -16.78 -18.13
C PHE A 121 9.80 -17.90 -18.04
N PRO A 122 10.54 -18.20 -19.13
CA PRO A 122 11.66 -19.13 -19.10
C PRO A 122 12.77 -18.61 -18.16
N ALA A 123 13.65 -19.51 -17.73
CA ALA A 123 14.65 -19.21 -16.70
C ALA A 123 15.65 -18.09 -17.07
N ASP A 124 15.85 -17.84 -18.36
CA ASP A 124 16.71 -16.78 -18.91
C ASP A 124 15.94 -15.47 -19.19
N SER A 125 14.65 -15.40 -18.86
CA SER A 125 13.85 -14.20 -19.04
C SER A 125 14.34 -13.03 -18.18
N PRO A 126 14.35 -11.79 -18.70
CA PRO A 126 14.60 -10.58 -17.92
C PRO A 126 13.67 -10.41 -16.70
N PHE A 127 12.51 -11.07 -16.70
CA PHE A 127 11.59 -11.10 -15.57
C PHE A 127 12.30 -11.49 -14.26
N TRP A 128 13.14 -12.52 -14.30
CA TRP A 128 13.79 -13.04 -13.09
C TRP A 128 14.86 -12.11 -12.54
N SER A 129 15.51 -11.31 -13.39
CA SER A 129 16.43 -10.27 -12.92
C SER A 129 15.69 -9.11 -12.24
N CYS A 130 14.54 -8.69 -12.78
CA CYS A 130 13.66 -7.72 -12.14
C CYS A 130 13.10 -8.27 -10.81
N PHE A 131 12.67 -9.53 -10.81
CA PHE A 131 12.22 -10.21 -9.59
C PHE A 131 13.27 -10.15 -8.49
N SER A 132 14.51 -10.58 -8.77
CA SER A 132 15.60 -10.53 -7.79
C SER A 132 15.86 -9.11 -7.28
N ARG A 133 15.82 -8.11 -8.16
CA ARG A 133 16.00 -6.70 -7.80
C ARG A 133 14.88 -6.21 -6.88
N TYR A 134 13.61 -6.45 -7.19
CA TYR A 134 12.49 -5.99 -6.35
C TYR A 134 12.47 -6.64 -4.97
N ILE A 135 12.85 -7.93 -4.87
CA ILE A 135 13.01 -8.59 -3.58
C ILE A 135 14.17 -7.96 -2.78
N SER A 136 15.28 -7.61 -3.45
CA SER A 136 16.43 -6.95 -2.81
C SER A 136 16.09 -5.54 -2.34
N GLU A 137 15.33 -4.77 -3.11
CA GLU A 137 14.83 -3.45 -2.75
C GLU A 137 13.94 -3.51 -1.51
N TRP A 138 12.99 -4.47 -1.47
CA TRP A 138 12.16 -4.72 -0.30
C TRP A 138 13.00 -5.08 0.92
N ALA A 139 13.89 -6.06 0.80
CA ALA A 139 14.71 -6.54 1.90
C ALA A 139 15.61 -5.43 2.48
N ASP A 140 16.25 -4.61 1.62
CA ASP A 140 17.06 -3.47 2.06
C ASP A 140 16.18 -2.41 2.76
N SER A 141 14.99 -2.11 2.21
CA SER A 141 14.11 -1.10 2.79
C SER A 141 13.63 -1.48 4.19
N VAL A 142 13.07 -2.69 4.36
CA VAL A 142 12.53 -3.12 5.66
C VAL A 142 13.62 -3.36 6.71
N SER A 143 14.80 -3.82 6.32
CA SER A 143 15.90 -4.08 7.28
C SER A 143 16.66 -2.83 7.70
N SER A 144 16.58 -1.73 6.94
CA SER A 144 17.33 -0.49 7.19
C SER A 144 16.45 0.64 7.74
N GLU A 145 15.15 0.42 7.91
CA GLU A 145 14.17 1.44 8.29
C GLU A 145 14.50 2.14 9.62
N ALA A 146 14.90 1.38 10.63
CA ALA A 146 15.24 1.93 11.95
C ALA A 146 16.48 2.86 11.95
N GLY A 147 17.29 2.83 10.89
CA GLY A 147 18.57 3.56 10.80
C GLY A 147 18.52 4.83 9.96
N SER A 148 17.43 5.13 9.29
CA SER A 148 17.37 6.23 8.32
C SER A 148 15.99 6.87 8.23
N ASP A 149 15.97 8.19 8.10
CA ASP A 149 14.73 8.92 7.80
C ASP A 149 14.48 8.92 6.29
N TYR A 150 13.64 8.01 5.84
CA TYR A 150 13.34 7.86 4.41
C TYR A 150 12.55 9.05 3.84
N TYR A 151 11.61 9.60 4.59
CA TYR A 151 10.77 10.70 4.10
C TYR A 151 11.57 11.96 3.77
N LEU A 152 12.57 12.26 4.60
CA LEU A 152 13.41 13.45 4.43
C LEU A 152 14.59 13.21 3.48
N ASN A 153 15.16 12.01 3.48
CA ASN A 153 16.45 11.74 2.83
C ASN A 153 16.36 10.90 1.55
N ASP A 154 15.39 9.97 1.47
CA ASP A 154 15.30 9.01 0.36
C ASP A 154 13.90 8.42 0.22
N ARG A 155 12.97 9.21 -0.30
CA ARG A 155 11.54 8.84 -0.39
C ARG A 155 11.27 7.61 -1.25
N ILE A 156 12.15 7.24 -2.15
CA ILE A 156 11.98 6.03 -2.97
C ILE A 156 11.98 4.78 -2.09
N ARG A 157 12.74 4.77 -1.00
CA ARG A 157 12.79 3.66 -0.06
C ARG A 157 11.46 3.39 0.66
N ILE A 158 10.62 4.40 0.81
CA ILE A 158 9.27 4.22 1.35
C ILE A 158 8.47 3.27 0.43
N SER A 159 8.51 3.52 -0.87
CA SER A 159 7.83 2.68 -1.86
C SER A 159 8.48 1.30 -2.02
N HIS A 160 9.76 1.16 -1.70
CA HIS A 160 10.49 -0.11 -1.75
C HIS A 160 9.95 -1.16 -0.76
N LYS A 161 9.28 -0.77 0.31
CA LYS A 161 8.55 -1.69 1.19
C LYS A 161 7.51 -2.54 0.45
N ALA A 162 7.01 -2.05 -0.68
CA ALA A 162 6.07 -2.77 -1.54
C ALA A 162 6.64 -3.05 -2.95
N SER A 163 7.96 -3.01 -3.15
CA SER A 163 8.63 -3.24 -4.45
C SER A 163 8.18 -4.51 -5.19
N PRO A 164 7.88 -5.64 -4.53
CA PRO A 164 7.41 -6.85 -5.21
C PRO A 164 6.12 -6.65 -6.03
N LEU A 165 5.31 -5.63 -5.74
CA LEU A 165 4.11 -5.30 -6.52
C LEU A 165 4.45 -4.96 -7.99
N LYS A 166 5.64 -4.39 -8.26
CA LYS A 166 6.14 -4.07 -9.60
C LYS A 166 6.24 -5.29 -10.53
N LEU A 167 6.24 -6.51 -9.97
CA LEU A 167 6.27 -7.74 -10.77
C LEU A 167 5.09 -7.85 -11.73
N SER A 168 3.93 -7.33 -11.37
CA SER A 168 2.74 -7.31 -12.23
C SER A 168 2.95 -6.47 -13.49
N SER A 169 3.43 -5.24 -13.34
CA SER A 169 3.67 -4.35 -14.48
C SER A 169 4.81 -4.86 -15.34
N THR A 170 5.91 -5.32 -14.73
CA THR A 170 7.02 -5.94 -15.44
C THR A 170 6.57 -7.14 -16.25
N ALA A 171 5.76 -8.05 -15.67
CA ALA A 171 5.23 -9.20 -16.38
C ALA A 171 4.34 -8.78 -17.55
N ALA A 172 3.40 -7.86 -17.33
CA ALA A 172 2.51 -7.36 -18.36
C ALA A 172 3.27 -6.74 -19.55
N LEU A 173 4.26 -5.88 -19.26
CA LEU A 173 5.07 -5.20 -20.27
C LEU A 173 6.00 -6.14 -21.05
N LEU A 174 6.56 -7.16 -20.38
CA LEU A 174 7.35 -8.19 -21.07
C LEU A 174 6.49 -9.05 -21.98
N LEU A 175 5.31 -9.46 -21.53
CA LEU A 175 4.39 -10.30 -22.33
C LEU A 175 3.80 -9.55 -23.52
N SER A 176 3.67 -8.22 -23.42
CA SER A 176 3.21 -7.35 -24.51
C SER A 176 4.34 -6.80 -25.39
N SER A 177 5.60 -7.23 -25.20
CA SER A 177 6.77 -6.72 -25.91
C SER A 177 7.03 -5.22 -25.73
N GLN A 178 6.63 -4.65 -24.59
CA GLN A 178 6.79 -3.25 -24.21
C GLN A 178 7.88 -3.07 -23.13
N SER A 179 8.92 -3.87 -23.13
CA SER A 179 9.97 -3.90 -22.10
C SER A 179 10.67 -2.55 -21.88
N SER A 180 10.72 -1.68 -22.90
CA SER A 180 11.27 -0.33 -22.78
C SER A 180 10.49 0.59 -21.82
N SER A 181 9.24 0.28 -21.54
CA SER A 181 8.38 1.05 -20.65
C SER A 181 8.45 0.57 -19.18
N ILE A 182 9.23 -0.47 -18.87
CA ILE A 182 9.37 -0.98 -17.51
C ILE A 182 9.86 0.10 -16.54
N PRO A 183 10.93 0.88 -16.82
CA PRO A 183 11.39 1.90 -15.89
C PRO A 183 10.33 2.96 -15.58
N GLU A 184 9.56 3.39 -16.57
CA GLU A 184 8.50 4.37 -16.38
C GLU A 184 7.34 3.80 -15.54
N ALA A 185 6.94 2.54 -15.78
CA ALA A 185 5.95 1.87 -14.97
C ALA A 185 6.39 1.71 -13.50
N GLU A 186 7.68 1.43 -13.27
CA GLU A 186 8.26 1.39 -11.93
C GLU A 186 8.13 2.73 -11.21
N GLU A 187 8.48 3.84 -11.87
CA GLU A 187 8.35 5.19 -11.31
C GLU A 187 6.89 5.54 -11.00
N MET A 188 5.96 5.20 -11.90
CA MET A 188 4.52 5.40 -11.63
C MET A 188 4.06 4.63 -10.41
N ILE A 189 4.46 3.37 -10.26
CA ILE A 189 4.10 2.54 -9.11
C ILE A 189 4.75 3.08 -7.83
N HIS A 190 6.03 3.50 -7.87
CA HIS A 190 6.69 4.14 -6.74
C HIS A 190 5.92 5.37 -6.26
N THR A 191 5.49 6.21 -7.18
CA THR A 191 4.72 7.43 -6.89
C THR A 191 3.38 7.13 -6.22
N VAL A 192 2.66 6.09 -6.71
CA VAL A 192 1.40 5.64 -6.10
C VAL A 192 1.63 5.06 -4.71
N LEU A 193 2.63 4.20 -4.55
CA LEU A 193 2.96 3.56 -3.27
C LEU A 193 3.40 4.58 -2.22
N LEU A 194 4.16 5.61 -2.60
CA LEU A 194 4.50 6.71 -1.70
C LEU A 194 3.24 7.41 -1.17
N THR A 195 2.31 7.75 -2.06
CA THR A 195 1.07 8.43 -1.64
C THR A 195 0.17 7.52 -0.79
N LEU A 196 0.14 6.22 -1.08
CA LEU A 196 -0.57 5.24 -0.27
C LEU A 196 0.01 5.19 1.15
N GLN A 197 1.35 5.13 1.27
CA GLN A 197 2.02 5.14 2.57
C GLN A 197 1.77 6.46 3.34
N LEU A 198 1.70 7.62 2.67
CA LEU A 198 1.35 8.87 3.35
C LEU A 198 -0.05 8.81 3.99
N LEU A 199 -1.01 8.15 3.34
CA LEU A 199 -2.35 7.98 3.90
C LEU A 199 -2.35 7.02 5.08
N ASP A 200 -1.69 5.89 4.94
CA ASP A 200 -1.51 4.85 5.95
C ASP A 200 -0.84 5.44 7.21
N ASP A 201 0.29 6.11 7.04
CA ASP A 201 1.04 6.78 8.11
C ASP A 201 0.22 7.87 8.84
N TYR A 202 -0.75 8.48 8.17
CA TYR A 202 -1.69 9.40 8.83
C TYR A 202 -2.74 8.64 9.64
N GLU A 203 -3.20 7.49 9.19
CA GLU A 203 -4.20 6.70 9.90
C GLU A 203 -3.61 6.06 11.17
N ASP A 204 -2.35 5.64 11.13
CA ASP A 204 -1.71 4.84 12.16
C ASP A 204 -0.70 5.61 13.06
N TRP A 205 -0.51 6.93 12.88
CA TRP A 205 0.54 7.68 13.56
C TRP A 205 0.52 7.59 15.11
N GLU A 206 -0.65 7.44 15.75
CA GLU A 206 -0.74 7.31 17.21
C GLU A 206 -0.14 5.98 17.68
N GLN A 207 -0.43 4.90 16.96
CA GLN A 207 0.11 3.57 17.23
C GLN A 207 1.61 3.51 16.93
N ASP A 208 2.04 4.02 15.78
CA ASP A 208 3.45 4.07 15.39
C ASP A 208 4.31 4.88 16.36
N LEU A 209 3.74 5.96 16.89
CA LEU A 209 4.40 6.77 17.94
C LEU A 209 4.57 5.98 19.25
N GLU A 210 3.58 5.16 19.63
CA GLU A 210 3.63 4.32 20.83
C GLU A 210 4.64 3.18 20.68
N ASP A 211 4.64 2.53 19.51
CA ASP A 211 5.50 1.39 19.19
C ASP A 211 6.95 1.82 18.86
N GLY A 212 7.15 3.11 18.56
CA GLY A 212 8.42 3.64 18.09
C GLY A 212 8.75 3.24 16.64
N SER A 213 7.73 2.90 15.86
CA SER A 213 7.83 2.55 14.45
C SER A 213 8.12 3.78 13.58
N TYR A 214 8.74 3.56 12.42
CA TYR A 214 8.95 4.63 11.45
C TYR A 214 7.62 5.06 10.82
N ASN A 215 7.42 6.39 10.69
CA ASN A 215 6.24 6.97 10.09
C ASN A 215 6.60 8.32 9.45
N CYS A 216 6.19 8.54 8.20
CA CYS A 216 6.52 9.75 7.41
C CYS A 216 5.94 11.03 8.03
N LEU A 217 4.74 10.95 8.62
CA LEU A 217 4.14 12.11 9.28
C LEU A 217 4.92 12.49 10.52
N LEU A 218 5.32 11.52 11.34
CA LEU A 218 6.13 11.77 12.55
C LEU A 218 7.51 12.32 12.17
N SER A 219 8.11 11.86 11.06
CA SER A 219 9.34 12.43 10.51
C SER A 219 9.17 13.90 10.13
N LEU A 220 8.10 14.22 9.39
CA LEU A 220 7.79 15.61 9.03
C LEU A 220 7.58 16.50 10.26
N VAL A 221 6.82 16.03 11.26
CA VAL A 221 6.61 16.75 12.51
C VAL A 221 7.94 17.08 13.20
N ARG A 222 8.84 16.11 13.32
CA ARG A 222 10.19 16.34 13.91
C ARG A 222 10.96 17.40 13.14
N SER A 223 10.98 17.31 11.82
CA SER A 223 11.69 18.24 10.94
C SER A 223 11.16 19.68 11.11
N CYS A 224 9.84 19.85 11.10
CA CYS A 224 9.21 21.18 11.18
C CYS A 224 9.26 21.79 12.57
N THR A 225 9.24 20.98 13.64
CA THR A 225 9.28 21.46 15.03
C THR A 225 10.69 21.58 15.61
N GLY A 226 11.70 21.07 14.90
CA GLY A 226 13.10 21.08 15.35
C GLY A 226 13.40 20.12 16.49
N ILE A 227 12.50 19.15 16.78
CA ILE A 227 12.71 18.12 17.82
C ILE A 227 13.75 17.13 17.29
N ALA A 228 14.87 17.00 17.99
CA ALA A 228 15.96 16.11 17.56
C ALA A 228 15.54 14.63 17.56
N ALA A 229 16.17 13.82 16.71
CA ALA A 229 15.86 12.39 16.58
C ALA A 229 15.96 11.59 17.90
N GLY A 230 16.80 12.03 18.85
CA GLY A 230 16.95 11.40 20.16
C GLY A 230 15.98 11.92 21.24
N GLU A 231 15.18 12.93 20.94
CA GLU A 231 14.19 13.48 21.88
C GLU A 231 12.81 12.84 21.66
N PRO A 232 12.06 12.54 22.73
CA PRO A 232 10.73 11.94 22.60
C PRO A 232 9.76 12.90 21.91
N LEU A 233 9.14 12.45 20.83
CA LEU A 233 8.00 13.13 20.23
C LEU A 233 6.75 12.81 21.07
N THR A 234 5.97 13.82 21.39
CA THR A 234 4.76 13.65 22.20
C THR A 234 3.51 13.70 21.34
N VAL A 235 2.45 12.97 21.73
CA VAL A 235 1.12 13.04 21.11
C VAL A 235 0.64 14.49 20.99
N ALA A 236 0.89 15.32 22.02
CA ALA A 236 0.51 16.73 22.01
C ALA A 236 1.22 17.51 20.90
N ALA A 237 2.53 17.30 20.69
CA ALA A 237 3.28 17.98 19.64
C ALA A 237 2.82 17.57 18.24
N VAL A 238 2.47 16.29 18.02
CA VAL A 238 1.92 15.82 16.76
C VAL A 238 0.54 16.44 16.52
N LYS A 239 -0.34 16.41 17.51
CA LYS A 239 -1.68 17.05 17.43
C LYS A 239 -1.58 18.54 17.17
N ASP A 240 -0.69 19.26 17.83
CA ASP A 240 -0.46 20.68 17.58
C ASP A 240 0.01 20.94 16.15
N PHE A 241 0.91 20.11 15.60
CA PHE A 241 1.36 20.22 14.22
C PHE A 241 0.22 20.01 13.23
N ILE A 242 -0.57 18.95 13.42
CA ILE A 242 -1.68 18.59 12.51
C ILE A 242 -2.81 19.63 12.62
N TYR A 243 -3.30 19.90 13.84
CA TYR A 243 -4.58 20.59 14.05
C TYR A 243 -4.43 22.10 14.29
N VAL A 244 -3.26 22.57 14.72
CA VAL A 244 -3.03 23.98 15.04
C VAL A 244 -2.09 24.67 14.06
N ALA A 245 -0.91 24.10 13.80
CA ALA A 245 0.10 24.72 12.95
C ALA A 245 -0.22 24.63 11.46
N GLY A 246 -1.15 23.77 11.04
CA GLY A 246 -1.52 23.58 9.63
C GLY A 246 -0.51 22.75 8.83
N GLY A 247 0.36 22.00 9.50
CA GLY A 247 1.42 21.21 8.88
C GLY A 247 0.91 20.09 7.97
N PHE A 248 -0.32 19.63 8.17
CA PHE A 248 -0.94 18.61 7.32
C PHE A 248 -1.17 19.10 5.88
N THR A 249 -1.28 20.40 5.65
CA THR A 249 -1.38 20.97 4.29
C THR A 249 -0.11 20.70 3.47
N GLU A 250 1.08 20.79 4.10
CA GLU A 250 2.35 20.45 3.43
C GLU A 250 2.43 18.97 3.11
N TYR A 251 1.93 18.13 4.01
CA TYR A 251 1.84 16.68 3.83
C TYR A 251 0.98 16.31 2.63
N THR A 252 -0.20 16.91 2.50
CA THR A 252 -1.09 16.70 1.35
C THR A 252 -0.53 17.27 0.04
N ALA A 253 0.26 18.35 0.10
CA ALA A 253 0.90 18.92 -1.09
C ALA A 253 1.85 17.94 -1.78
N THR A 254 2.53 17.07 -1.03
CA THR A 254 3.36 15.99 -1.58
C THR A 254 2.52 15.03 -2.43
N ALA A 255 1.36 14.60 -1.94
CA ALA A 255 0.46 13.72 -2.68
C ALA A 255 -0.08 14.37 -3.97
N GLN A 256 -0.36 15.68 -3.93
CA GLN A 256 -0.77 16.45 -5.12
C GLN A 256 0.35 16.53 -6.16
N ALA A 257 1.58 16.81 -5.74
CA ALA A 257 2.74 16.82 -6.63
C ALA A 257 2.96 15.46 -7.30
N ASN A 258 2.82 14.37 -6.52
CA ASN A 258 2.87 13.01 -7.02
C ASN A 258 1.80 12.75 -8.10
N HIS A 259 0.59 13.29 -7.92
CA HIS A 259 -0.48 13.11 -8.90
C HIS A 259 -0.18 13.81 -10.22
N LEU A 260 0.33 15.02 -10.17
CA LEU A 260 0.74 15.75 -11.39
C LEU A 260 1.84 14.98 -12.15
N MET A 261 2.81 14.38 -11.47
CA MET A 261 3.83 13.54 -12.11
C MET A 261 3.20 12.34 -12.84
N LEU A 262 2.18 11.72 -12.26
CA LEU A 262 1.47 10.60 -12.90
C LEU A 262 0.64 11.02 -14.11
N GLU A 263 0.03 12.21 -14.09
CA GLU A 263 -0.70 12.76 -15.24
C GLU A 263 0.22 13.12 -16.41
N GLU A 264 1.46 13.53 -16.12
CA GLU A 264 2.49 13.88 -17.11
C GLU A 264 3.25 12.66 -17.65
N ALA A 265 3.05 11.45 -17.10
CA ALA A 265 3.73 10.25 -17.53
C ALA A 265 3.38 9.88 -18.97
N GLY A 266 4.39 9.44 -19.73
CA GLY A 266 4.21 9.01 -21.13
C GLY A 266 3.47 7.69 -21.24
N LEU A 267 3.68 6.78 -20.29
CA LEU A 267 2.99 5.50 -20.21
C LEU A 267 1.55 5.70 -19.69
N GLN A 268 0.58 5.36 -20.52
CA GLN A 268 -0.82 5.58 -20.21
C GLN A 268 -1.41 4.43 -19.37
N LEU A 269 -1.54 4.65 -18.06
CA LEU A 269 -2.19 3.75 -17.11
C LEU A 269 -3.37 4.44 -16.42
N PRO A 270 -4.48 4.71 -17.13
CA PRO A 270 -5.53 5.61 -16.67
C PRO A 270 -6.22 5.14 -15.38
N LEU A 271 -6.35 3.83 -15.15
CA LEU A 271 -6.98 3.29 -13.94
C LEU A 271 -6.05 3.40 -12.72
N LEU A 272 -4.73 3.27 -12.90
CA LEU A 272 -3.75 3.52 -11.85
C LEU A 272 -3.75 5.00 -11.45
N VAL A 273 -3.80 5.92 -12.43
CA VAL A 273 -3.90 7.37 -12.19
C VAL A 273 -5.21 7.72 -11.48
N SER A 274 -6.33 7.11 -11.89
CA SER A 274 -7.64 7.31 -11.24
C SER A 274 -7.66 6.77 -9.79
N PHE A 275 -7.01 5.65 -9.52
CA PHE A 275 -6.82 5.15 -8.16
C PHE A 275 -6.01 6.13 -7.31
N HIS A 276 -4.89 6.61 -7.85
CA HIS A 276 -4.07 7.60 -7.14
C HIS A 276 -4.83 8.90 -6.86
N LEU A 277 -5.67 9.37 -7.79
CA LEU A 277 -6.52 10.54 -7.56
C LEU A 277 -7.45 10.34 -6.34
N MET A 278 -7.98 9.14 -6.14
CA MET A 278 -8.79 8.81 -4.96
C MET A 278 -7.97 8.95 -3.67
N LEU A 279 -6.70 8.48 -3.64
CA LEU A 279 -5.82 8.66 -2.48
C LEU A 279 -5.58 10.14 -2.16
N VAL A 280 -5.30 10.94 -3.19
CA VAL A 280 -5.11 12.39 -3.05
C VAL A 280 -6.39 13.06 -2.51
N GLN A 281 -7.56 12.69 -3.04
CA GLN A 281 -8.84 13.22 -2.58
C GLN A 281 -9.13 12.86 -1.12
N ASN A 282 -8.78 11.65 -0.67
CA ASN A 282 -8.90 11.25 0.73
C ASN A 282 -8.04 12.15 1.64
N LEU A 283 -6.76 12.36 1.31
CA LEU A 283 -5.87 13.26 2.06
C LEU A 283 -6.40 14.71 2.07
N GLN A 284 -6.94 15.19 0.94
CA GLN A 284 -7.54 16.52 0.86
C GLN A 284 -8.81 16.65 1.73
N GLN A 285 -9.65 15.62 1.77
CA GLN A 285 -10.85 15.60 2.62
C GLN A 285 -10.46 15.63 4.09
N ILE A 286 -9.43 14.88 4.48
CA ILE A 286 -8.87 14.91 5.83
C ILE A 286 -8.38 16.32 6.17
N ALA A 287 -7.57 16.94 5.30
CA ALA A 287 -7.08 18.30 5.49
C ALA A 287 -8.21 19.33 5.64
N ALA A 288 -9.25 19.21 4.81
CA ALA A 288 -10.42 20.08 4.88
C ALA A 288 -11.22 19.91 6.18
N ALA A 289 -11.36 18.66 6.66
CA ALA A 289 -12.03 18.36 7.93
C ALA A 289 -11.24 18.95 9.12
N ILE A 290 -9.90 18.83 9.12
CA ILE A 290 -9.01 19.41 10.12
C ILE A 290 -9.18 20.94 10.17
N GLU A 291 -9.14 21.61 9.01
CA GLU A 291 -9.29 23.06 8.94
C GLU A 291 -10.69 23.51 9.36
N ALA A 292 -11.75 22.81 8.98
CA ALA A 292 -13.11 23.11 9.42
C ALA A 292 -13.26 23.01 10.96
N GLN A 293 -12.67 21.98 11.57
CA GLN A 293 -12.67 21.83 13.02
C GLN A 293 -11.86 22.96 13.71
N LYS A 294 -10.72 23.34 13.14
CA LYS A 294 -9.93 24.46 13.62
C LYS A 294 -10.73 25.78 13.59
N GLN A 295 -11.45 26.06 12.51
CA GLN A 295 -12.27 27.25 12.37
C GLN A 295 -13.44 27.29 13.38
N LEU A 296 -14.05 26.13 13.66
CA LEU A 296 -15.09 26.01 14.69
C LEU A 296 -14.53 26.34 16.09
N LEU A 297 -13.34 25.88 16.40
CA LEU A 297 -12.65 26.20 17.68
C LEU A 297 -12.31 27.68 17.80
N LEU A 298 -11.83 28.31 16.72
CA LEU A 298 -11.50 29.74 16.67
C LEU A 298 -12.72 30.65 16.68
N GLY A 299 -13.86 30.20 16.12
CA GLY A 299 -15.12 30.96 16.02
C GLY A 299 -15.88 31.13 17.34
N GLY A 300 -15.48 30.46 18.42
CA GLY A 300 -16.03 30.58 19.77
C GLY A 300 -16.83 29.35 20.22
N GLY A 301 -16.75 29.08 21.52
CA GLY A 301 -17.16 27.80 22.14
C GLY A 301 -18.62 27.36 21.98
N LEU A 302 -19.57 28.24 21.58
CA LEU A 302 -20.98 27.88 21.40
C LEU A 302 -21.18 27.05 20.12
N ASP A 303 -20.55 27.42 19.02
CA ASP A 303 -20.66 26.70 17.74
C ASP A 303 -19.97 25.34 17.84
N TYR A 304 -18.84 25.27 18.52
CA TYR A 304 -18.16 24.00 18.84
C TYR A 304 -19.04 23.11 19.73
N TRP A 305 -19.62 23.66 20.78
CA TRP A 305 -20.51 22.91 21.69
C TRP A 305 -21.76 22.39 20.95
N LEU A 306 -22.38 23.19 20.09
CA LEU A 306 -23.52 22.80 19.28
C LEU A 306 -23.15 21.68 18.28
N SER A 307 -21.99 21.76 17.62
CA SER A 307 -21.55 20.75 16.66
C SER A 307 -21.27 19.37 17.28
N THR A 308 -20.78 19.36 18.54
CA THR A 308 -20.46 18.12 19.28
C THR A 308 -21.65 17.52 20.02
N HIS A 309 -22.72 18.31 20.29
CA HIS A 309 -23.87 17.88 21.10
C HIS A 309 -25.19 17.84 20.30
N ALA A 310 -25.24 18.31 19.06
CA ALA A 310 -26.46 18.30 18.23
C ALA A 310 -26.98 16.89 17.88
N ASN A 311 -26.15 15.86 18.01
CA ASN A 311 -26.51 14.45 17.75
C ASN A 311 -26.96 13.68 19.01
N LEU A 312 -27.19 14.36 20.15
CA LEU A 312 -27.64 13.73 21.40
C LEU A 312 -29.12 13.95 21.70
N SER A 313 -29.90 14.42 20.70
CA SER A 313 -31.37 14.59 20.83
C SER A 313 -32.13 13.71 19.86
#